data_47f063e34277eb7d5195be017e8c8fa0
#
_entry.id   47f063e34277eb7d5195be017e8c8fa0
#
_cell.length_a   1.000
_cell.length_b   1.000
_cell.length_c   1.000
_cell.angle_alpha   90.00
_cell.angle_beta   90.00
_cell.angle_gamma   90.00
#
_symmetry.space_group_name_H-M   'P 1'
#
loop_
_entity.id
_entity.type
_entity.pdbx_description
1 polymer ?
#
loop_
_entity_poly.entity_id
_entity_poly.type
_entity_poly.pdbx_seq_one_letter_code
_entity_poly.pdbx_strand_id
1 'polypeptide(L)'
;MELSRCKHCSELLEADKLFDFEGQDYCELCHQQLFTLCHTCGEEIEKANSQSYNFRFFCETCFEENHRTCDRCDDIFPQRDSYYAYNGDCLCVDCYENYFSSCDRCGEVFERNEMNWNDNDGCYYCGSCNYDDDEEIYHAEINSYSYKPVAILHKVAKEKTEMHFGFEYEIQVENGDCIDTLKQKDELYFKHDCSVGKGFEIVTHPMTKKYIEETGIINFVMDTLCDYNAQADYNTGNHIHFTRGILNECQEKKLAYFGSKFGSQLMAISKRNTSHCDYAKRYDFTMKNFLQNTIHETMGYDRSNLFNFTNRATIECRLFNGTVDATSAIENFEILCGIINYIQSTHIYDFCWSGYVKYMKNNYAIGYNFINKETTKRKELQCV
;
A
#
# COMPACT_ATOMS: atom_id res chain seq x y z
N MET A 1 -3.02 44.27 44.77
CA MET A 1 -3.44 43.38 43.69
C MET A 1 -3.57 44.23 42.44
N GLU A 2 -2.94 43.83 41.36
CA GLU A 2 -3.01 44.53 40.09
C GLU A 2 -4.34 44.16 39.41
N LEU A 3 -5.07 45.18 38.96
CA LEU A 3 -6.36 44.98 38.30
C LEU A 3 -6.19 45.22 36.81
N SER A 4 -6.72 44.31 35.97
CA SER A 4 -6.76 44.48 34.52
C SER A 4 -8.19 44.32 34.00
N ARG A 5 -8.42 44.74 32.74
CA ARG A 5 -9.76 44.73 32.12
C ARG A 5 -9.85 43.64 31.08
N CYS A 6 -10.93 42.86 31.12
CA CYS A 6 -11.26 41.98 30.04
C CYS A 6 -11.42 42.75 28.73
N LYS A 7 -10.70 42.37 27.70
CA LYS A 7 -10.72 42.99 26.38
C LYS A 7 -12.11 42.97 25.71
N HIS A 8 -12.88 41.91 25.95
CA HIS A 8 -14.19 41.72 25.29
C HIS A 8 -15.33 42.41 26.06
N CYS A 9 -15.53 42.12 27.35
CA CYS A 9 -16.65 42.65 28.13
C CYS A 9 -16.30 43.88 28.99
N SER A 10 -15.04 44.30 29.02
CA SER A 10 -14.52 45.44 29.82
C SER A 10 -14.63 45.29 31.34
N GLU A 11 -14.98 44.13 31.85
CA GLU A 11 -15.04 43.82 33.28
C GLU A 11 -13.63 43.98 33.92
N LEU A 12 -13.59 44.58 35.11
CA LEU A 12 -12.35 44.80 35.85
C LEU A 12 -12.15 43.67 36.85
N LEU A 13 -11.09 42.89 36.69
CA LEU A 13 -10.77 41.72 37.51
C LEU A 13 -9.33 41.78 38.04
N GLU A 14 -9.02 40.96 39.04
CA GLU A 14 -7.65 40.72 39.44
C GLU A 14 -6.88 40.06 38.28
N ALA A 15 -5.64 40.48 38.04
CA ALA A 15 -4.85 40.06 36.90
C ALA A 15 -4.63 38.53 36.86
N ASP A 16 -4.59 37.87 38.03
CA ASP A 16 -4.46 36.43 38.19
C ASP A 16 -5.72 35.61 37.81
N LYS A 17 -6.84 36.33 37.58
CA LYS A 17 -8.13 35.75 37.13
C LYS A 17 -8.41 35.97 35.64
N LEU A 18 -7.45 36.46 34.91
CA LEU A 18 -7.55 36.73 33.49
C LEU A 18 -6.70 35.73 32.69
N PHE A 19 -7.17 35.41 31.50
CA PHE A 19 -6.50 34.53 30.53
C PHE A 19 -5.85 35.44 29.48
N ASP A 20 -4.55 35.28 29.27
CA ASP A 20 -3.85 35.97 28.19
C ASP A 20 -3.99 35.25 26.88
N PHE A 21 -4.37 35.95 25.82
CA PHE A 21 -4.29 35.50 24.45
C PHE A 21 -3.67 36.60 23.60
N GLU A 22 -2.50 36.33 23.04
CA GLU A 22 -1.71 37.29 22.23
C GLU A 22 -1.47 38.65 22.89
N GLY A 23 -1.21 38.63 24.21
CA GLY A 23 -0.96 39.85 24.98
C GLY A 23 -2.22 40.66 25.33
N GLN A 24 -3.40 40.07 25.23
CA GLN A 24 -4.68 40.64 25.60
C GLN A 24 -5.36 39.81 26.69
N ASP A 25 -5.88 40.49 27.71
CA ASP A 25 -6.53 39.88 28.88
C ASP A 25 -8.02 39.61 28.66
N TYR A 26 -8.49 38.41 28.95
CA TYR A 26 -9.90 38.01 28.86
C TYR A 26 -10.38 37.39 30.17
N CYS A 27 -11.60 37.69 30.61
CA CYS A 27 -12.21 36.96 31.72
C CYS A 27 -12.57 35.52 31.27
N GLU A 28 -12.72 34.62 32.24
CA GLU A 28 -12.98 33.20 31.98
C GLU A 28 -14.18 32.94 31.02
N LEU A 29 -15.28 33.65 31.25
CA LEU A 29 -16.48 33.52 30.39
C LEU A 29 -16.21 33.95 28.95
N CYS A 30 -15.56 35.11 28.77
CA CYS A 30 -15.22 35.60 27.44
C CYS A 30 -14.19 34.69 26.74
N HIS A 31 -13.20 34.23 27.51
CA HIS A 31 -12.18 33.33 27.01
C HIS A 31 -12.80 32.02 26.51
N GLN A 32 -13.62 31.33 27.30
CA GLN A 32 -14.33 30.10 26.92
C GLN A 32 -15.30 30.32 25.73
N GLN A 33 -15.87 31.50 25.62
CA GLN A 33 -16.77 31.83 24.51
C GLN A 33 -16.03 32.06 23.17
N LEU A 34 -14.89 32.75 23.22
CA LEU A 34 -14.17 33.25 22.05
C LEU A 34 -13.11 32.28 21.55
N PHE A 35 -12.48 31.53 22.45
CA PHE A 35 -11.33 30.69 22.13
C PHE A 35 -11.61 29.20 22.28
N THR A 36 -10.78 28.41 21.64
CA THR A 36 -10.79 26.94 21.74
C THR A 36 -9.41 26.41 21.36
N LEU A 37 -9.18 25.12 21.57
CA LEU A 37 -7.94 24.47 21.14
C LEU A 37 -8.11 23.88 19.74
N CYS A 38 -7.12 24.05 18.89
CA CYS A 38 -7.01 23.34 17.63
C CYS A 38 -6.96 21.83 17.90
N HIS A 39 -7.84 21.08 17.25
CA HIS A 39 -7.93 19.64 17.49
C HIS A 39 -6.67 18.86 17.09
N THR A 40 -5.88 19.38 16.15
CA THR A 40 -4.66 18.72 15.64
C THR A 40 -3.40 19.13 16.41
N CYS A 41 -3.10 20.46 16.48
CA CYS A 41 -1.85 20.91 17.12
C CYS A 41 -1.99 21.26 18.59
N GLY A 42 -3.22 21.39 19.10
CA GLY A 42 -3.47 21.78 20.49
C GLY A 42 -3.24 23.26 20.79
N GLU A 43 -2.87 24.09 19.81
CA GLU A 43 -2.74 25.53 19.98
C GLU A 43 -4.09 26.18 20.24
N GLU A 44 -4.09 27.21 21.06
CA GLU A 44 -5.28 28.01 21.32
C GLU A 44 -5.58 28.94 20.13
N ILE A 45 -6.83 28.95 19.69
CA ILE A 45 -7.27 29.69 18.51
C ILE A 45 -8.61 30.42 18.76
N GLU A 46 -8.81 31.55 18.09
CA GLU A 46 -10.12 32.19 18.08
C GLU A 46 -11.12 31.35 17.28
N LYS A 47 -12.28 31.06 17.88
CA LYS A 47 -13.36 30.32 17.19
C LYS A 47 -13.85 31.02 15.92
N ALA A 48 -13.84 32.36 15.91
CA ALA A 48 -14.25 33.16 14.77
C ALA A 48 -13.32 33.00 13.55
N ASN A 49 -12.04 32.69 13.80
CA ASN A 49 -11.00 32.54 12.77
C ASN A 49 -10.63 31.06 12.53
N SER A 50 -11.35 30.16 13.18
CA SER A 50 -11.11 28.73 13.03
C SER A 50 -11.99 28.09 11.95
N GLN A 51 -11.51 27.00 11.40
CA GLN A 51 -12.30 26.11 10.55
C GLN A 51 -12.93 25.01 11.42
N SER A 52 -14.13 24.55 11.05
CA SER A 52 -14.81 23.51 11.82
C SER A 52 -15.21 22.33 10.94
N TYR A 53 -14.96 21.12 11.44
CA TYR A 53 -15.40 19.87 10.80
C TYR A 53 -15.81 18.86 11.88
N ASN A 54 -16.99 18.26 11.74
CA ASN A 54 -17.55 17.30 12.70
C ASN A 54 -17.50 17.79 14.17
N PHE A 55 -17.94 19.04 14.40
CA PHE A 55 -17.96 19.70 15.71
C PHE A 55 -16.59 19.92 16.37
N ARG A 56 -15.50 19.84 15.61
CA ARG A 56 -14.15 20.12 16.06
C ARG A 56 -13.62 21.36 15.38
N PHE A 57 -12.78 22.10 16.10
CA PHE A 57 -12.17 23.34 15.60
C PHE A 57 -10.70 23.07 15.23
N PHE A 58 -10.26 23.72 14.17
CA PHE A 58 -8.91 23.61 13.64
C PHE A 58 -8.37 24.99 13.28
N CYS A 59 -7.08 25.23 13.49
CA CYS A 59 -6.42 26.38 12.88
C CYS A 59 -6.35 26.16 11.36
N GLU A 60 -6.20 27.23 10.60
CA GLU A 60 -6.19 27.23 9.14
C GLU A 60 -5.18 26.20 8.59
N THR A 61 -3.93 26.28 9.05
CA THR A 61 -2.87 25.35 8.63
C THR A 61 -3.23 23.88 8.86
N CYS A 62 -3.67 23.53 10.08
CA CYS A 62 -4.04 22.16 10.39
C CYS A 62 -5.28 21.69 9.62
N PHE A 63 -6.19 22.60 9.30
CA PHE A 63 -7.36 22.28 8.52
C PHE A 63 -6.98 21.98 7.07
N GLU A 64 -6.19 22.84 6.42
CA GLU A 64 -5.71 22.68 5.05
C GLU A 64 -4.83 21.45 4.87
N GLU A 65 -4.03 21.10 5.89
CA GLU A 65 -3.19 19.90 5.85
C GLU A 65 -3.99 18.59 5.99
N ASN A 66 -5.16 18.60 6.62
CA ASN A 66 -5.88 17.38 6.97
C ASN A 66 -7.24 17.22 6.27
N HIS A 67 -7.71 18.25 5.57
CA HIS A 67 -9.00 18.22 4.90
C HIS A 67 -8.88 18.65 3.43
N ARG A 68 -9.84 18.22 2.62
CA ARG A 68 -10.00 18.62 1.23
C ARG A 68 -11.45 18.95 0.96
N THR A 69 -11.68 19.74 -0.09
CA THR A 69 -13.01 20.00 -0.62
C THR A 69 -13.19 19.13 -1.86
N CYS A 70 -14.34 18.48 -1.98
CA CYS A 70 -14.68 17.70 -3.15
C CYS A 70 -14.97 18.62 -4.34
N ASP A 71 -14.27 18.47 -5.45
CA ASP A 71 -14.45 19.30 -6.64
C ASP A 71 -15.81 19.08 -7.33
N ARG A 72 -16.55 18.03 -6.92
CA ARG A 72 -17.87 17.73 -7.48
C ARG A 72 -19.06 18.23 -6.63
N CYS A 73 -19.01 18.08 -5.31
CA CYS A 73 -20.12 18.40 -4.43
C CYS A 73 -19.82 19.52 -3.43
N ASP A 74 -18.62 20.06 -3.43
CA ASP A 74 -18.12 21.08 -2.50
C ASP A 74 -18.13 20.65 -1.02
N ASP A 75 -18.38 19.37 -0.70
CA ASP A 75 -18.29 18.86 0.65
C ASP A 75 -16.85 18.80 1.12
N ILE A 76 -16.65 19.16 2.40
CA ILE A 76 -15.36 19.04 3.07
C ILE A 76 -15.24 17.63 3.67
N PHE A 77 -14.07 17.01 3.50
CA PHE A 77 -13.80 15.67 4.00
C PHE A 77 -12.32 15.50 4.37
N PRO A 78 -11.96 14.49 5.20
CA PRO A 78 -10.56 14.23 5.55
C PRO A 78 -9.71 13.91 4.32
N GLN A 79 -8.55 14.53 4.21
CA GLN A 79 -7.61 14.29 3.09
C GLN A 79 -7.31 12.81 2.84
N ARG A 80 -7.27 12.01 3.91
CA ARG A 80 -7.06 10.55 3.83
C ARG A 80 -8.12 9.79 3.06
N ASP A 81 -9.30 10.40 2.88
CA ASP A 81 -10.46 9.82 2.19
C ASP A 81 -10.60 10.41 0.78
N SER A 82 -9.52 10.99 0.22
CA SER A 82 -9.47 11.59 -1.11
C SER A 82 -9.29 10.53 -2.19
N TYR A 83 -10.04 10.68 -3.26
CA TYR A 83 -9.84 10.02 -4.54
C TYR A 83 -9.51 11.07 -5.59
N TYR A 84 -8.70 10.73 -6.57
CA TYR A 84 -8.34 11.66 -7.63
C TYR A 84 -8.78 11.11 -8.97
N ALA A 85 -9.52 11.91 -9.73
CA ALA A 85 -9.88 11.61 -11.10
C ALA A 85 -8.69 11.88 -12.04
N TYR A 86 -8.72 11.32 -13.24
CA TYR A 86 -7.70 11.49 -14.28
C TYR A 86 -7.44 12.96 -14.64
N ASN A 87 -8.49 13.80 -14.59
CA ASN A 87 -8.38 15.24 -14.82
C ASN A 87 -7.78 16.02 -13.63
N GLY A 88 -7.50 15.36 -12.52
CA GLY A 88 -6.93 15.94 -11.31
C GLY A 88 -7.95 16.34 -10.24
N ASP A 89 -9.25 16.18 -10.49
CA ASP A 89 -10.31 16.49 -9.51
C ASP A 89 -10.14 15.66 -8.24
N CYS A 90 -10.26 16.33 -7.09
CA CYS A 90 -10.28 15.70 -5.78
C CYS A 90 -11.71 15.34 -5.39
N LEU A 91 -11.98 14.08 -5.13
CA LEU A 91 -13.31 13.54 -4.91
C LEU A 91 -13.45 12.97 -3.50
N CYS A 92 -14.61 13.21 -2.86
CA CYS A 92 -15.00 12.48 -1.67
C CYS A 92 -15.44 11.05 -2.03
N VAL A 93 -15.49 10.16 -1.04
CA VAL A 93 -15.89 8.75 -1.24
C VAL A 93 -17.25 8.61 -1.89
N ASP A 94 -18.24 9.41 -1.47
CA ASP A 94 -19.60 9.34 -2.00
C ASP A 94 -19.66 9.73 -3.48
N CYS A 95 -18.93 10.77 -3.89
CA CYS A 95 -18.84 11.16 -5.29
C CYS A 95 -18.09 10.12 -6.13
N TYR A 96 -16.99 9.59 -5.60
CA TYR A 96 -16.24 8.52 -6.26
C TYR A 96 -17.12 7.30 -6.49
N GLU A 97 -17.77 6.77 -5.44
CA GLU A 97 -18.57 5.55 -5.52
C GLU A 97 -19.82 5.68 -6.40
N ASN A 98 -20.41 6.87 -6.49
CA ASN A 98 -21.65 7.07 -7.25
C ASN A 98 -21.43 7.47 -8.72
N TYR A 99 -20.33 8.19 -9.04
CA TYR A 99 -20.20 8.82 -10.36
C TYR A 99 -18.92 8.44 -11.10
N PHE A 100 -17.93 7.87 -10.43
CA PHE A 100 -16.63 7.53 -11.02
C PHE A 100 -16.38 6.03 -10.99
N SER A 101 -15.44 5.58 -11.80
CA SER A 101 -14.92 4.22 -11.79
C SER A 101 -13.50 4.21 -12.32
N SER A 102 -12.71 3.23 -11.92
CA SER A 102 -11.38 3.01 -12.50
C SER A 102 -11.52 2.35 -13.86
N CYS A 103 -10.72 2.77 -14.82
CA CYS A 103 -10.55 2.05 -16.07
C CYS A 103 -9.90 0.69 -15.77
N ASP A 104 -10.51 -0.41 -16.22
CA ASP A 104 -10.00 -1.75 -15.97
C ASP A 104 -8.67 -2.04 -16.70
N ARG A 105 -8.21 -1.15 -17.60
CA ARG A 105 -6.95 -1.29 -18.34
C ARG A 105 -5.82 -0.40 -17.80
N CYS A 106 -6.06 0.90 -17.52
CA CYS A 106 -5.01 1.79 -17.03
C CYS A 106 -5.09 2.12 -15.54
N GLY A 107 -6.17 1.70 -14.86
CA GLY A 107 -6.38 1.97 -13.44
C GLY A 107 -6.76 3.42 -13.09
N GLU A 108 -6.71 4.34 -14.07
CA GLU A 108 -7.06 5.74 -13.88
C GLU A 108 -8.56 5.91 -13.67
N VAL A 109 -8.94 6.92 -12.92
CA VAL A 109 -10.33 7.17 -12.50
C VAL A 109 -11.00 8.15 -13.43
N PHE A 110 -12.13 7.78 -14.03
CA PHE A 110 -12.94 8.58 -14.94
C PHE A 110 -14.39 8.66 -14.50
N GLU A 111 -15.16 9.64 -14.98
CA GLU A 111 -16.61 9.60 -14.84
C GLU A 111 -17.17 8.38 -15.56
N ARG A 112 -18.14 7.69 -14.94
CA ARG A 112 -18.74 6.45 -15.51
C ARG A 112 -19.39 6.68 -16.87
N ASN A 113 -19.88 7.89 -17.14
CA ASN A 113 -20.46 8.27 -18.44
C ASN A 113 -19.40 8.44 -19.55
N GLU A 114 -18.12 8.58 -19.21
CA GLU A 114 -16.98 8.66 -20.14
C GLU A 114 -16.34 7.32 -20.41
N MET A 115 -16.82 6.26 -19.74
CA MET A 115 -16.26 4.92 -19.87
C MET A 115 -17.09 4.07 -20.83
N ASN A 116 -16.41 3.18 -21.52
CA ASN A 116 -17.00 2.25 -22.44
C ASN A 116 -17.03 0.84 -21.82
N TRP A 117 -18.18 0.20 -21.89
CA TRP A 117 -18.31 -1.20 -21.52
C TRP A 117 -17.87 -2.07 -22.69
N ASN A 118 -16.98 -3.03 -22.47
CA ASN A 118 -16.58 -4.03 -23.44
C ASN A 118 -17.27 -5.36 -23.12
N ASP A 119 -18.16 -5.79 -24.03
CA ASP A 119 -18.95 -7.03 -23.85
C ASP A 119 -18.09 -8.30 -23.93
N ASN A 120 -16.90 -8.23 -24.54
CA ASN A 120 -16.03 -9.41 -24.75
C ASN A 120 -15.38 -9.87 -23.46
N ASP A 121 -14.89 -8.92 -22.64
CA ASP A 121 -14.17 -9.21 -21.39
C ASP A 121 -14.95 -8.78 -20.13
N GLY A 122 -16.07 -8.07 -20.29
CA GLY A 122 -16.89 -7.61 -19.19
C GLY A 122 -16.23 -6.51 -18.34
N CYS A 123 -15.42 -5.66 -18.99
CA CYS A 123 -14.64 -4.60 -18.36
C CYS A 123 -15.09 -3.21 -18.81
N TYR A 124 -14.80 -2.19 -17.97
CA TYR A 124 -14.98 -0.78 -18.30
C TYR A 124 -13.66 -0.15 -18.72
N TYR A 125 -13.61 0.47 -19.89
CA TYR A 125 -12.43 1.16 -20.40
C TYR A 125 -12.67 2.65 -20.62
N CYS A 126 -11.65 3.48 -20.32
CA CYS A 126 -11.66 4.86 -20.75
C CYS A 126 -11.53 4.97 -22.28
N GLY A 127 -11.82 6.14 -22.83
CA GLY A 127 -11.79 6.33 -24.29
C GLY A 127 -10.44 6.01 -24.94
N SER A 128 -9.33 6.21 -24.21
CA SER A 128 -7.99 5.91 -24.70
C SER A 128 -7.62 4.42 -24.62
N CYS A 129 -8.30 3.66 -23.76
CA CYS A 129 -8.05 2.24 -23.52
C CYS A 129 -9.10 1.33 -24.20
N ASN A 130 -10.14 1.94 -24.77
CA ASN A 130 -11.21 1.20 -25.48
C ASN A 130 -10.81 0.96 -26.94
N TYR A 131 -9.86 0.06 -27.12
CA TYR A 131 -9.45 -0.45 -28.44
C TYR A 131 -9.42 -1.98 -28.40
N ASP A 132 -9.81 -2.59 -29.52
CA ASP A 132 -9.69 -4.04 -29.70
C ASP A 132 -8.19 -4.35 -29.86
N ASP A 133 -7.60 -4.90 -28.81
CA ASP A 133 -6.24 -5.43 -28.88
C ASP A 133 -6.33 -6.88 -29.37
N ASP A 134 -5.88 -7.11 -30.59
CA ASP A 134 -5.70 -8.49 -31.12
C ASP A 134 -4.68 -9.30 -30.28
N GLU A 135 -4.11 -8.69 -29.23
CA GLU A 135 -3.10 -9.27 -28.34
C GLU A 135 -3.64 -9.70 -26.97
N GLU A 136 -4.88 -9.40 -26.62
CA GLU A 136 -5.44 -9.81 -25.33
C GLU A 136 -5.70 -11.33 -25.26
N ILE A 137 -5.37 -11.95 -24.13
CA ILE A 137 -5.63 -13.37 -23.90
C ILE A 137 -7.05 -13.57 -23.41
N TYR A 138 -7.89 -14.17 -24.24
CA TYR A 138 -9.26 -14.53 -23.88
C TYR A 138 -9.34 -15.98 -23.40
N HIS A 139 -9.77 -16.14 -22.14
CA HIS A 139 -10.12 -17.44 -21.57
C HIS A 139 -11.29 -17.25 -20.60
N ALA A 140 -12.26 -18.17 -20.64
CA ALA A 140 -13.48 -18.06 -19.82
C ALA A 140 -13.25 -17.97 -18.30
N GLU A 141 -12.10 -18.41 -17.83
CA GLU A 141 -11.72 -18.38 -16.41
C GLU A 141 -10.97 -17.08 -16.02
N ILE A 142 -10.61 -16.22 -16.98
CA ILE A 142 -9.98 -14.93 -16.67
C ILE A 142 -11.08 -13.94 -16.33
N ASN A 143 -11.06 -13.48 -15.08
CA ASN A 143 -12.00 -12.51 -14.57
C ASN A 143 -11.53 -11.08 -14.85
N SER A 144 -12.43 -10.11 -14.74
CA SER A 144 -12.08 -8.70 -14.85
C SER A 144 -11.03 -8.28 -13.82
N TYR A 145 -10.30 -7.20 -14.08
CA TYR A 145 -9.33 -6.61 -13.15
C TYR A 145 -9.91 -6.36 -11.75
N SER A 146 -11.16 -5.91 -11.68
CA SER A 146 -11.84 -5.59 -10.42
C SER A 146 -12.37 -6.82 -9.66
N TYR A 147 -12.27 -8.04 -10.22
CA TYR A 147 -12.77 -9.25 -9.58
C TYR A 147 -12.10 -9.50 -8.22
N LYS A 148 -12.91 -9.69 -7.20
CA LYS A 148 -12.49 -9.98 -5.82
C LYS A 148 -13.34 -11.11 -5.24
N PRO A 149 -12.93 -12.37 -5.35
CA PRO A 149 -13.67 -13.49 -4.79
C PRO A 149 -13.65 -13.45 -3.26
N VAL A 150 -14.59 -14.14 -2.64
CA VAL A 150 -14.53 -14.40 -1.19
C VAL A 150 -13.27 -15.21 -0.91
N ALA A 151 -12.43 -14.72 0.00
CA ALA A 151 -11.18 -15.38 0.34
C ALA A 151 -11.41 -16.75 0.99
N ILE A 152 -10.77 -17.77 0.44
CA ILE A 152 -10.72 -19.12 1.03
C ILE A 152 -9.38 -19.27 1.73
N LEU A 153 -9.39 -19.49 3.05
CA LEU A 153 -8.16 -19.59 3.83
C LEU A 153 -7.66 -21.05 3.86
N HIS A 154 -6.52 -21.29 3.25
CA HIS A 154 -5.89 -22.61 3.21
C HIS A 154 -4.82 -22.77 4.28
N LYS A 155 -4.91 -23.82 5.07
CA LYS A 155 -3.94 -24.15 6.13
C LYS A 155 -3.85 -25.66 6.36
N VAL A 156 -2.74 -26.09 6.89
CA VAL A 156 -2.58 -27.49 7.31
C VAL A 156 -3.45 -27.79 8.52
N ALA A 157 -3.99 -29.01 8.58
CA ALA A 157 -4.84 -29.42 9.68
C ALA A 157 -4.18 -29.19 11.04
N LYS A 158 -4.91 -28.59 11.99
CA LYS A 158 -4.47 -28.24 13.34
C LYS A 158 -3.41 -27.12 13.44
N GLU A 159 -3.07 -26.46 12.35
CA GLU A 159 -2.21 -25.29 12.39
C GLU A 159 -2.91 -24.13 13.12
N LYS A 160 -2.17 -23.43 13.99
CA LYS A 160 -2.72 -22.34 14.83
C LYS A 160 -2.32 -20.94 14.37
N THR A 161 -1.57 -20.85 13.27
CA THR A 161 -1.15 -19.54 12.77
C THR A 161 -2.31 -18.75 12.17
N GLU A 162 -2.29 -17.44 12.39
CA GLU A 162 -3.19 -16.47 11.74
C GLU A 162 -2.52 -15.82 10.52
N MET A 163 -1.21 -16.10 10.28
CA MET A 163 -0.47 -15.56 9.15
C MET A 163 -0.77 -16.35 7.89
N HIS A 164 -1.35 -15.66 6.90
CA HIS A 164 -1.56 -16.19 5.56
C HIS A 164 -0.86 -15.30 4.54
N PHE A 165 -0.47 -15.90 3.43
CA PHE A 165 0.15 -15.26 2.28
C PHE A 165 -0.72 -15.50 1.04
N GLY A 166 -0.79 -14.50 0.16
CA GLY A 166 -1.35 -14.59 -1.17
C GLY A 166 -0.32 -14.12 -2.19
N PHE A 167 -0.35 -14.68 -3.37
CA PHE A 167 0.56 -14.32 -4.46
C PHE A 167 -0.24 -13.76 -5.64
N GLU A 168 0.35 -12.80 -6.32
CA GLU A 168 -0.07 -12.28 -7.60
C GLU A 168 1.13 -12.44 -8.55
N TYR A 169 0.97 -13.30 -9.56
CA TYR A 169 1.98 -13.54 -10.58
C TYR A 169 1.52 -12.95 -11.89
N GLU A 170 2.12 -11.87 -12.30
CA GLU A 170 1.90 -11.26 -13.61
C GLU A 170 2.77 -11.98 -14.63
N ILE A 171 2.13 -12.53 -15.67
CA ILE A 171 2.81 -13.36 -16.67
C ILE A 171 2.35 -13.04 -18.09
N GLN A 172 3.24 -13.23 -19.06
CA GLN A 172 2.98 -13.14 -20.48
C GLN A 172 2.95 -14.54 -21.08
N VAL A 173 1.95 -14.82 -21.94
CA VAL A 173 1.77 -16.09 -22.62
C VAL A 173 1.28 -15.87 -24.06
N GLU A 174 1.46 -16.85 -24.93
CA GLU A 174 0.91 -16.77 -26.29
C GLU A 174 -0.60 -16.95 -26.32
N ASN A 175 -1.14 -17.79 -25.43
CA ASN A 175 -2.55 -18.10 -25.29
C ASN A 175 -2.88 -18.51 -23.84
N GLY A 176 -4.14 -18.72 -23.53
CA GLY A 176 -4.63 -19.09 -22.19
C GLY A 176 -4.56 -20.58 -21.84
N ASP A 177 -3.94 -21.45 -22.63
CA ASP A 177 -4.02 -22.92 -22.48
C ASP A 177 -3.47 -23.41 -21.13
N CYS A 178 -2.50 -22.70 -20.52
CA CYS A 178 -1.98 -23.05 -19.19
C CYS A 178 -3.05 -22.98 -18.09
N ILE A 179 -4.10 -22.17 -18.29
CA ILE A 179 -5.20 -22.01 -17.34
C ILE A 179 -5.95 -23.33 -17.14
N ASP A 180 -6.11 -24.13 -18.18
CA ASP A 180 -6.79 -25.42 -18.10
C ASP A 180 -6.07 -26.42 -17.17
N THR A 181 -4.76 -26.27 -17.01
CA THR A 181 -3.97 -27.01 -16.02
C THR A 181 -4.03 -26.35 -14.66
N LEU A 182 -3.84 -25.04 -14.60
CA LEU A 182 -3.78 -24.27 -13.34
C LEU A 182 -5.11 -24.28 -12.58
N LYS A 183 -6.26 -24.21 -13.26
CA LYS A 183 -7.60 -24.22 -12.64
C LYS A 183 -7.97 -25.52 -11.91
N GLN A 184 -7.14 -26.55 -12.01
CA GLN A 184 -7.28 -27.78 -11.20
C GLN A 184 -6.95 -27.55 -9.72
N LYS A 185 -6.43 -26.38 -9.38
CA LYS A 185 -6.11 -25.96 -8.01
C LYS A 185 -7.12 -24.93 -7.53
N ASP A 186 -7.90 -25.28 -6.52
CA ASP A 186 -8.90 -24.40 -5.89
C ASP A 186 -8.25 -23.18 -5.20
N GLU A 187 -6.94 -23.19 -5.03
CA GLU A 187 -6.16 -22.10 -4.52
C GLU A 187 -6.01 -20.93 -5.49
N LEU A 188 -6.28 -21.14 -6.79
CA LEU A 188 -5.96 -20.19 -7.85
C LEU A 188 -7.22 -19.57 -8.47
N TYR A 189 -7.09 -18.30 -8.88
CA TYR A 189 -8.00 -17.64 -9.80
C TYR A 189 -7.21 -16.69 -10.71
N PHE A 190 -7.81 -16.23 -11.80
CA PHE A 190 -7.15 -15.51 -12.87
C PHE A 190 -7.86 -14.19 -13.11
N LYS A 191 -7.08 -13.14 -13.41
CA LYS A 191 -7.59 -11.80 -13.68
C LYS A 191 -6.86 -11.17 -14.86
N HIS A 192 -7.56 -10.31 -15.57
CA HIS A 192 -6.89 -9.39 -16.48
C HIS A 192 -6.04 -8.39 -15.71
N ASP A 193 -4.85 -8.09 -16.21
CA ASP A 193 -4.02 -6.97 -15.79
C ASP A 193 -3.45 -6.28 -17.03
N CYS A 194 -3.88 -5.04 -17.26
CA CYS A 194 -3.50 -4.25 -18.42
C CYS A 194 -2.02 -3.86 -18.46
N SER A 195 -1.31 -3.94 -17.33
CA SER A 195 0.12 -3.65 -17.28
C SER A 195 0.96 -4.77 -17.92
N VAL A 196 0.38 -5.95 -18.06
CA VAL A 196 1.09 -7.16 -18.52
C VAL A 196 1.16 -7.27 -20.04
N GLY A 197 0.34 -6.52 -20.79
CA GLY A 197 0.22 -6.68 -22.25
C GLY A 197 -0.43 -8.02 -22.61
N LYS A 198 0.23 -8.83 -23.46
CA LYS A 198 -0.26 -10.16 -23.84
C LYS A 198 -0.08 -11.16 -22.70
N GLY A 199 -0.99 -11.14 -21.72
CA GLY A 199 -0.90 -12.00 -20.55
C GLY A 199 -2.07 -11.81 -19.57
N PHE A 200 -1.89 -12.30 -18.38
CA PHE A 200 -2.85 -12.19 -17.27
C PHE A 200 -2.17 -12.34 -15.92
N GLU A 201 -2.92 -12.11 -14.87
CA GLU A 201 -2.50 -12.27 -13.49
C GLU A 201 -3.03 -13.57 -12.88
N ILE A 202 -2.16 -14.35 -12.29
CA ILE A 202 -2.51 -15.53 -11.49
C ILE A 202 -2.52 -15.11 -10.03
N VAL A 203 -3.69 -15.17 -9.41
CA VAL A 203 -3.86 -14.79 -8.00
C VAL A 203 -4.15 -16.03 -7.17
N THR A 204 -3.59 -16.09 -5.98
CA THR A 204 -3.86 -17.18 -5.07
C THR A 204 -4.81 -16.77 -3.95
N HIS A 205 -5.65 -17.68 -3.50
CA HIS A 205 -6.30 -17.56 -2.20
C HIS A 205 -5.27 -17.58 -1.07
N PRO A 206 -5.57 -16.97 0.11
CA PRO A 206 -4.59 -16.88 1.18
C PRO A 206 -4.23 -18.24 1.78
N MET A 207 -2.94 -18.53 1.93
CA MET A 207 -2.38 -19.79 2.39
C MET A 207 -1.37 -19.57 3.53
N THR A 208 -1.31 -20.50 4.50
CA THR A 208 -0.23 -20.47 5.48
C THR A 208 1.11 -20.89 4.86
N LYS A 209 2.23 -20.44 5.43
CA LYS A 209 3.57 -20.83 4.96
C LYS A 209 3.72 -22.35 4.91
N LYS A 210 3.25 -23.04 5.94
CA LYS A 210 3.33 -24.51 6.01
C LYS A 210 2.49 -25.18 4.90
N TYR A 211 1.30 -24.64 4.60
CA TYR A 211 0.48 -25.15 3.51
C TYR A 211 1.18 -24.99 2.16
N ILE A 212 1.78 -23.82 1.91
CA ILE A 212 2.55 -23.54 0.68
C ILE A 212 3.69 -24.54 0.52
N GLU A 213 4.44 -24.82 1.60
CA GLU A 213 5.56 -25.75 1.60
C GLU A 213 5.13 -27.22 1.40
N GLU A 214 4.06 -27.66 2.08
CA GLU A 214 3.59 -29.05 1.99
C GLU A 214 2.89 -29.35 0.67
N THR A 215 2.19 -28.41 0.07
CA THR A 215 1.49 -28.59 -1.20
C THR A 215 2.38 -28.38 -2.43
N GLY A 216 3.48 -27.62 -2.24
CA GLY A 216 4.35 -27.25 -3.36
C GLY A 216 3.66 -26.38 -4.40
N ILE A 217 2.65 -25.59 -4.02
CA ILE A 217 1.82 -24.81 -4.96
C ILE A 217 2.67 -23.85 -5.81
N ILE A 218 3.74 -23.27 -5.26
CA ILE A 218 4.64 -22.38 -6.01
C ILE A 218 5.30 -23.19 -7.15
N ASN A 219 5.84 -24.38 -6.85
CA ASN A 219 6.44 -25.23 -7.87
C ASN A 219 5.41 -25.63 -8.94
N PHE A 220 4.21 -26.05 -8.52
CA PHE A 220 3.14 -26.41 -9.46
C PHE A 220 2.81 -25.28 -10.43
N VAL A 221 2.65 -24.05 -9.94
CA VAL A 221 2.37 -22.88 -10.78
C VAL A 221 3.53 -22.62 -11.74
N MET A 222 4.76 -22.55 -11.24
CA MET A 222 5.93 -22.19 -12.04
C MET A 222 6.29 -23.27 -13.06
N ASP A 223 6.21 -24.55 -12.68
CA ASP A 223 6.46 -25.67 -13.60
C ASP A 223 5.40 -25.67 -14.73
N THR A 224 4.12 -25.44 -14.39
CA THR A 224 3.07 -25.30 -15.42
C THR A 224 3.37 -24.14 -16.36
N LEU A 225 3.74 -22.98 -15.84
CA LEU A 225 4.08 -21.81 -16.66
C LEU A 225 5.27 -22.08 -17.59
N CYS A 226 6.29 -22.77 -17.11
CA CYS A 226 7.43 -23.20 -17.93
C CYS A 226 6.99 -24.16 -19.05
N ASP A 227 6.12 -25.13 -18.77
CA ASP A 227 5.62 -26.11 -19.75
C ASP A 227 4.84 -25.44 -20.91
N TYR A 228 4.20 -24.30 -20.63
CA TYR A 228 3.46 -23.50 -21.61
C TYR A 228 4.26 -22.30 -22.15
N ASN A 229 5.58 -22.26 -21.95
CA ASN A 229 6.48 -21.19 -22.40
C ASN A 229 6.07 -19.77 -21.95
N ALA A 230 5.43 -19.64 -20.79
CA ALA A 230 5.13 -18.37 -20.21
C ALA A 230 6.41 -17.58 -19.92
N GLN A 231 6.31 -16.26 -19.96
CA GLN A 231 7.41 -15.35 -19.72
C GLN A 231 7.06 -14.33 -18.65
N ALA A 232 8.09 -13.79 -18.03
CA ALA A 232 8.00 -12.65 -17.14
C ALA A 232 9.11 -11.68 -17.53
N ASP A 233 8.77 -10.42 -17.73
CA ASP A 233 9.71 -9.39 -18.14
C ASP A 233 9.88 -8.30 -17.06
N TYR A 234 10.46 -7.16 -17.41
CA TYR A 234 10.70 -6.05 -16.49
C TYR A 234 9.41 -5.28 -16.12
N ASN A 235 8.31 -5.45 -16.86
CA ASN A 235 7.01 -4.84 -16.57
C ASN A 235 6.17 -5.71 -15.63
N THR A 236 6.48 -7.00 -15.54
CA THR A 236 5.72 -7.93 -14.71
C THR A 236 6.20 -7.94 -13.25
N GLY A 237 5.29 -8.21 -12.34
CA GLY A 237 5.54 -8.31 -10.91
C GLY A 237 5.28 -9.70 -10.33
N ASN A 238 5.96 -9.98 -9.21
CA ASN A 238 5.60 -11.04 -8.28
C ASN A 238 5.24 -10.35 -6.97
N HIS A 239 3.95 -10.08 -6.78
CA HIS A 239 3.46 -9.43 -5.59
C HIS A 239 3.09 -10.47 -4.53
N ILE A 240 3.45 -10.20 -3.30
CA ILE A 240 3.17 -11.12 -2.19
C ILE A 240 2.42 -10.36 -1.11
N HIS A 241 1.18 -10.75 -0.89
CA HIS A 241 0.34 -10.25 0.18
C HIS A 241 0.54 -11.08 1.45
N PHE A 242 0.45 -10.44 2.60
CA PHE A 242 0.39 -11.15 3.87
C PHE A 242 -0.60 -10.50 4.83
N THR A 243 -1.14 -11.28 5.76
CA THR A 243 -2.15 -10.82 6.72
C THR A 243 -1.65 -9.62 7.53
N ARG A 244 -2.31 -8.48 7.40
CA ARG A 244 -1.93 -7.24 8.12
C ARG A 244 -2.12 -7.38 9.63
N GLY A 245 -3.21 -7.96 10.08
CA GLY A 245 -3.58 -8.08 11.50
C GLY A 245 -2.62 -8.87 12.37
N ILE A 246 -1.60 -9.53 11.81
CA ILE A 246 -0.52 -10.19 12.58
C ILE A 246 0.55 -9.20 13.05
N LEU A 247 0.59 -8.02 12.49
CA LEU A 247 1.48 -6.94 12.90
C LEU A 247 0.70 -5.95 13.77
N ASN A 248 1.28 -5.55 14.88
CA ASN A 248 0.78 -4.38 15.61
C ASN A 248 1.32 -3.10 14.93
N GLU A 249 0.76 -1.94 15.28
CA GLU A 249 1.14 -0.64 14.69
C GLU A 249 2.65 -0.37 14.73
N CYS A 250 3.31 -0.70 15.84
CA CYS A 250 4.75 -0.54 15.97
C CYS A 250 5.51 -1.43 14.97
N GLN A 251 5.04 -2.64 14.73
CA GLN A 251 5.64 -3.57 13.76
C GLN A 251 5.38 -3.16 12.32
N GLU A 252 4.21 -2.60 11.99
CA GLU A 252 3.95 -2.00 10.69
C GLU A 252 4.91 -0.83 10.42
N LYS A 253 5.09 0.07 11.41
CA LYS A 253 6.08 1.16 11.31
C LYS A 253 7.51 0.65 11.18
N LYS A 254 7.86 -0.45 11.85
CA LYS A 254 9.17 -1.11 11.67
C LYS A 254 9.36 -1.63 10.24
N LEU A 255 8.31 -2.20 9.63
CA LEU A 255 8.35 -2.66 8.25
C LEU A 255 8.57 -1.49 7.29
N ALA A 256 7.81 -0.40 7.44
CA ALA A 256 7.97 0.81 6.65
C ALA A 256 9.39 1.39 6.80
N TYR A 257 9.89 1.49 8.02
CA TYR A 257 11.25 1.96 8.29
C TYR A 257 12.33 1.04 7.70
N PHE A 258 12.13 -0.28 7.75
CA PHE A 258 13.04 -1.26 7.14
C PHE A 258 13.09 -1.09 5.62
N GLY A 259 11.93 -0.97 4.97
CA GLY A 259 11.81 -0.74 3.52
C GLY A 259 12.51 0.55 3.07
N SER A 260 12.32 1.65 3.83
CA SER A 260 12.99 2.92 3.57
C SER A 260 14.51 2.83 3.79
N LYS A 261 14.93 2.39 4.96
CA LYS A 261 16.34 2.33 5.38
C LYS A 261 17.18 1.44 4.47
N PHE A 262 16.64 0.31 4.04
CA PHE A 262 17.35 -0.68 3.22
C PHE A 262 16.81 -0.76 1.78
N GLY A 263 16.06 0.24 1.34
CA GLY A 263 15.46 0.27 0.01
C GLY A 263 16.44 0.02 -1.13
N SER A 264 17.67 0.57 -1.05
CA SER A 264 18.71 0.33 -2.06
C SER A 264 19.19 -1.12 -2.10
N GLN A 265 19.34 -1.76 -0.92
CA GLN A 265 19.74 -3.16 -0.83
C GLN A 265 18.61 -4.09 -1.29
N LEU A 266 17.37 -3.77 -0.93
CA LEU A 266 16.18 -4.50 -1.36
C LEU A 266 16.02 -4.45 -2.88
N MET A 267 16.08 -3.25 -3.46
CA MET A 267 16.06 -3.10 -4.93
C MET A 267 17.20 -3.86 -5.60
N ALA A 268 18.35 -3.96 -4.93
CA ALA A 268 19.49 -4.72 -5.44
C ALA A 268 19.22 -6.21 -5.61
N ILE A 269 18.38 -6.79 -4.76
CA ILE A 269 18.03 -8.21 -4.77
C ILE A 269 16.67 -8.49 -5.44
N SER A 270 15.92 -7.47 -5.81
CA SER A 270 14.58 -7.63 -6.38
C SER A 270 14.57 -8.12 -7.82
N LYS A 271 15.71 -8.06 -8.51
CA LYS A 271 15.84 -8.27 -9.96
C LYS A 271 15.08 -7.25 -10.81
N ARG A 272 14.43 -6.23 -10.22
CA ARG A 272 13.76 -5.16 -10.97
C ARG A 272 14.79 -4.26 -11.65
N ASN A 273 14.43 -3.82 -12.85
CA ASN A 273 15.19 -2.80 -13.55
C ASN A 273 14.99 -1.44 -12.86
N THR A 274 16.06 -0.84 -12.35
CA THR A 274 16.03 0.44 -11.62
C THR A 274 15.59 1.64 -12.45
N SER A 275 15.61 1.54 -13.78
CA SER A 275 15.12 2.58 -14.69
C SER A 275 13.60 2.54 -14.92
N HIS A 276 12.90 1.49 -14.46
CA HIS A 276 11.45 1.28 -14.62
C HIS A 276 10.81 0.86 -13.28
N CYS A 277 11.14 1.58 -12.18
CA CYS A 277 10.68 1.23 -10.83
C CYS A 277 9.34 1.88 -10.44
N ASP A 278 8.51 2.32 -11.39
CA ASP A 278 7.27 3.03 -11.10
C ASP A 278 6.25 2.18 -10.32
N TYR A 279 6.36 0.87 -10.40
CA TYR A 279 5.46 -0.10 -9.74
C TYR A 279 5.99 -0.64 -8.40
N ALA A 280 7.20 -0.24 -7.96
CA ALA A 280 7.77 -0.61 -6.67
C ALA A 280 8.66 0.53 -6.15
N LYS A 281 8.05 1.68 -5.91
CA LYS A 281 8.74 2.91 -5.52
C LYS A 281 9.37 2.79 -4.15
N ARG A 282 10.59 3.28 -4.04
CA ARG A 282 11.19 3.58 -2.74
C ARG A 282 10.53 4.82 -2.15
N TYR A 283 10.34 4.80 -0.87
CA TYR A 283 9.77 5.90 -0.10
C TYR A 283 10.73 6.32 1.02
N ASP A 284 10.49 7.48 1.59
CA ASP A 284 11.23 7.97 2.75
C ASP A 284 10.37 7.85 4.02
N PHE A 285 10.76 6.94 4.92
CA PHE A 285 10.16 6.75 6.23
C PHE A 285 11.26 6.82 7.29
N THR A 286 11.40 7.99 7.91
CA THR A 286 12.47 8.29 8.84
C THR A 286 12.18 7.81 10.27
N MET A 287 13.18 7.86 11.16
CA MET A 287 12.96 7.63 12.59
C MET A 287 12.01 8.67 13.19
N LYS A 288 11.96 9.91 12.68
CA LYS A 288 11.00 10.93 13.10
C LYS A 288 9.56 10.47 12.77
N ASN A 289 9.31 9.99 11.56
CA ASN A 289 8.02 9.45 11.17
C ASN A 289 7.61 8.26 12.05
N PHE A 290 8.56 7.35 12.36
CA PHE A 290 8.32 6.23 13.26
C PHE A 290 7.81 6.66 14.64
N LEU A 291 8.38 7.72 15.20
CA LEU A 291 8.05 8.19 16.54
C LEU A 291 6.79 9.05 16.61
N GLN A 292 6.49 9.82 15.58
CA GLN A 292 5.50 10.90 15.62
C GLN A 292 4.25 10.64 14.77
N ASN A 293 4.34 9.86 13.70
CA ASN A 293 3.29 9.71 12.70
C ASN A 293 2.69 8.30 12.69
N THR A 294 1.48 8.18 12.19
CA THR A 294 0.93 6.88 11.75
C THR A 294 1.53 6.47 10.40
N ILE A 295 1.33 5.22 10.00
CA ILE A 295 1.73 4.75 8.66
C ILE A 295 1.07 5.58 7.57
N HIS A 296 -0.23 5.81 7.68
CA HIS A 296 -1.00 6.53 6.65
C HIS A 296 -0.61 8.00 6.52
N GLU A 297 -0.28 8.68 7.62
CA GLU A 297 0.21 10.07 7.58
C GLU A 297 1.53 10.23 6.82
N THR A 298 2.37 9.19 6.80
CA THR A 298 3.67 9.26 6.13
C THR A 298 3.66 8.63 4.75
N MET A 299 3.01 7.46 4.62
CA MET A 299 3.04 6.66 3.39
C MET A 299 1.94 7.06 2.41
N GLY A 300 0.92 7.80 2.89
CA GLY A 300 -0.25 8.13 2.09
C GLY A 300 -0.99 6.90 1.56
N TYR A 301 -1.63 7.06 0.41
CA TYR A 301 -2.37 6.01 -0.29
C TYR A 301 -1.68 5.58 -1.60
N ASP A 302 -0.37 5.84 -1.74
CA ASP A 302 0.38 5.42 -2.93
C ASP A 302 0.55 3.89 -2.96
N ARG A 303 -0.22 3.24 -3.84
CA ARG A 303 -0.20 1.79 -4.04
C ARG A 303 1.10 1.30 -4.67
N SER A 304 1.86 2.18 -5.32
CA SER A 304 3.11 1.82 -6.00
C SER A 304 4.33 1.69 -5.07
N ASN A 305 4.15 1.93 -3.78
CA ASN A 305 5.22 1.77 -2.80
C ASN A 305 5.72 0.33 -2.69
N LEU A 306 7.01 0.15 -2.44
CA LEU A 306 7.69 -1.13 -2.20
C LEU A 306 6.92 -2.05 -1.23
N PHE A 307 6.41 -1.49 -0.12
CA PHE A 307 5.38 -2.07 0.72
C PHE A 307 4.14 -1.18 0.64
N ASN A 308 3.07 -1.73 0.13
CA ASN A 308 1.79 -1.06 0.00
C ASN A 308 0.93 -1.34 1.24
N PHE A 309 0.58 -0.28 1.98
CA PHE A 309 -0.22 -0.33 3.21
C PHE A 309 -1.68 0.12 2.99
N THR A 310 -2.12 0.31 1.76
CA THR A 310 -3.47 0.84 1.47
C THR A 310 -4.57 -0.18 1.74
N ASN A 311 -4.28 -1.48 1.61
CA ASN A 311 -5.25 -2.54 1.84
C ASN A 311 -5.49 -2.73 3.36
N ARG A 312 -6.76 -2.87 3.77
CA ARG A 312 -7.14 -3.05 5.18
C ARG A 312 -6.79 -4.44 5.74
N ALA A 313 -6.93 -5.48 4.92
CA ALA A 313 -6.76 -6.87 5.34
C ALA A 313 -5.32 -7.37 5.20
N THR A 314 -4.58 -6.84 4.24
CA THR A 314 -3.23 -7.30 3.90
C THR A 314 -2.25 -6.13 3.77
N ILE A 315 -0.96 -6.44 3.87
CA ILE A 315 0.12 -5.60 3.37
C ILE A 315 0.68 -6.31 2.14
N GLU A 316 0.88 -5.58 1.06
CA GLU A 316 1.41 -6.09 -0.18
C GLU A 316 2.90 -5.73 -0.32
N CYS A 317 3.71 -6.72 -0.60
CA CYS A 317 5.11 -6.54 -0.99
C CYS A 317 5.21 -6.56 -2.52
N ARG A 318 5.52 -5.43 -3.12
CA ARG A 318 5.71 -5.23 -4.56
C ARG A 318 7.18 -5.27 -4.99
N LEU A 319 8.04 -5.68 -4.08
CA LEU A 319 9.51 -5.64 -4.25
C LEU A 319 9.98 -6.40 -5.50
N PHE A 320 9.43 -7.56 -5.77
CA PHE A 320 10.05 -8.53 -6.67
C PHE A 320 9.59 -8.38 -8.11
N ASN A 321 10.52 -8.56 -9.05
CA ASN A 321 10.19 -8.69 -10.46
C ASN A 321 9.40 -9.98 -10.72
N GLY A 322 8.60 -9.99 -11.78
CA GLY A 322 7.94 -11.19 -12.25
C GLY A 322 8.92 -12.33 -12.54
N THR A 323 8.48 -13.54 -12.35
CA THR A 323 9.29 -14.75 -12.60
C THR A 323 8.40 -15.94 -12.93
N VAL A 324 8.88 -16.80 -13.80
CA VAL A 324 8.32 -18.14 -14.07
C VAL A 324 9.26 -19.24 -13.54
N ASP A 325 10.32 -18.88 -12.81
CA ASP A 325 11.26 -19.81 -12.19
C ASP A 325 10.87 -20.10 -10.74
N ALA A 326 10.58 -21.35 -10.42
CA ALA A 326 10.16 -21.80 -9.10
C ALA A 326 11.19 -21.45 -8.00
N THR A 327 12.48 -21.59 -8.31
CA THR A 327 13.54 -21.24 -7.34
C THR A 327 13.49 -19.74 -7.00
N SER A 328 13.36 -18.89 -8.00
CA SER A 328 13.24 -17.43 -7.82
C SER A 328 11.99 -17.05 -7.02
N ALA A 329 10.85 -17.69 -7.30
CA ALA A 329 9.60 -17.43 -6.57
C ALA A 329 9.71 -17.84 -5.09
N ILE A 330 10.35 -18.95 -4.79
CA ILE A 330 10.63 -19.42 -3.41
C ILE A 330 11.64 -18.50 -2.71
N GLU A 331 12.71 -18.06 -3.40
CA GLU A 331 13.66 -17.06 -2.89
C GLU A 331 12.95 -15.78 -2.45
N ASN A 332 12.06 -15.25 -3.31
CA ASN A 332 11.26 -14.06 -3.04
C ASN A 332 10.38 -14.24 -1.79
N PHE A 333 9.70 -15.37 -1.69
CA PHE A 333 8.85 -15.71 -0.56
C PHE A 333 9.65 -15.82 0.75
N GLU A 334 10.79 -16.52 0.76
CA GLU A 334 11.64 -16.65 1.95
C GLU A 334 12.23 -15.29 2.37
N ILE A 335 12.59 -14.43 1.42
CA ILE A 335 13.09 -13.08 1.72
C ILE A 335 12.02 -12.28 2.45
N LEU A 336 10.77 -12.28 1.97
CA LEU A 336 9.67 -11.58 2.63
C LEU A 336 9.40 -12.18 4.04
N CYS A 337 9.31 -13.50 4.17
CA CYS A 337 9.15 -14.15 5.47
C CYS A 337 10.26 -13.75 6.46
N GLY A 338 11.49 -13.68 5.95
CA GLY A 338 12.65 -13.25 6.73
C GLY A 338 12.55 -11.78 7.16
N ILE A 339 12.07 -10.87 6.30
CA ILE A 339 11.84 -9.46 6.66
C ILE A 339 10.81 -9.38 7.77
N ILE A 340 9.64 -10.02 7.61
CA ILE A 340 8.54 -9.99 8.58
C ILE A 340 9.03 -10.48 9.95
N ASN A 341 9.70 -11.63 10.02
CA ASN A 341 10.15 -12.21 11.28
C ASN A 341 11.32 -11.41 11.89
N TYR A 342 12.19 -10.83 11.07
CA TYR A 342 13.28 -9.97 11.55
C TYR A 342 12.74 -8.68 12.21
N ILE A 343 11.78 -8.00 11.60
CA ILE A 343 11.20 -6.79 12.18
C ILE A 343 10.39 -7.07 13.45
N GLN A 344 9.77 -8.26 13.57
CA GLN A 344 9.05 -8.68 14.77
C GLN A 344 10.00 -8.97 15.93
N SER A 345 11.14 -9.61 15.66
CA SER A 345 12.08 -10.10 16.68
C SER A 345 13.21 -9.12 17.05
N THR A 346 13.44 -8.07 16.24
CA THR A 346 14.56 -7.16 16.39
C THR A 346 14.11 -5.79 16.87
N HIS A 347 14.86 -5.16 17.79
CA HIS A 347 14.59 -3.81 18.20
C HIS A 347 14.98 -2.82 17.09
N ILE A 348 14.21 -1.73 16.89
CA ILE A 348 14.40 -0.83 15.74
C ILE A 348 15.78 -0.18 15.68
N TYR A 349 16.39 0.12 16.84
CA TYR A 349 17.75 0.67 16.90
C TYR A 349 18.84 -0.32 16.50
N ASP A 350 18.54 -1.62 16.52
CA ASP A 350 19.45 -2.71 16.13
C ASP A 350 19.32 -3.07 14.64
N PHE A 351 18.44 -2.37 13.90
CA PHE A 351 18.28 -2.62 12.46
C PHE A 351 19.56 -2.29 11.71
N CYS A 352 20.22 -3.32 11.21
CA CYS A 352 21.32 -3.22 10.27
C CYS A 352 21.23 -4.31 9.20
N TRP A 353 21.69 -4.00 7.98
CA TRP A 353 21.64 -4.96 6.87
C TRP A 353 22.38 -6.26 7.16
N SER A 354 23.57 -6.17 7.75
CA SER A 354 24.35 -7.36 8.14
C SER A 354 23.63 -8.22 9.20
N GLY A 355 22.88 -7.60 10.10
CA GLY A 355 22.03 -8.28 11.08
C GLY A 355 20.89 -9.04 10.40
N TYR A 356 20.22 -8.43 9.43
CA TYR A 356 19.20 -9.09 8.62
C TYR A 356 19.79 -10.26 7.81
N VAL A 357 20.90 -10.07 7.12
CA VAL A 357 21.57 -11.13 6.34
C VAL A 357 21.99 -12.31 7.25
N LYS A 358 22.48 -12.02 8.47
CA LYS A 358 22.78 -13.04 9.48
C LYS A 358 21.52 -13.78 9.93
N TYR A 359 20.42 -13.05 10.12
CA TYR A 359 19.12 -13.63 10.46
C TYR A 359 18.64 -14.58 9.36
N MET A 360 18.70 -14.16 8.09
CA MET A 360 18.38 -15.00 6.92
C MET A 360 19.22 -16.28 6.90
N LYS A 361 20.54 -16.16 7.09
CA LYS A 361 21.45 -17.33 7.13
C LYS A 361 21.02 -18.39 8.14
N ASN A 362 20.49 -17.99 9.27
CA ASN A 362 20.13 -18.90 10.35
C ASN A 362 18.72 -19.50 10.21
N ASN A 363 17.82 -18.86 9.43
CA ASN A 363 16.40 -19.19 9.41
C ASN A 363 15.83 -19.48 8.02
N TYR A 364 16.47 -18.98 6.94
CA TYR A 364 15.96 -18.99 5.57
C TYR A 364 17.09 -19.26 4.56
N ALA A 365 17.47 -20.54 4.43
CA ALA A 365 18.68 -20.92 3.68
C ALA A 365 18.61 -20.57 2.18
N ILE A 366 17.46 -20.74 1.54
CA ILE A 366 17.28 -20.48 0.11
C ILE A 366 17.40 -18.98 -0.16
N GLY A 367 16.60 -18.17 0.54
CA GLY A 367 16.64 -16.71 0.42
C GLY A 367 18.02 -16.12 0.81
N TYR A 368 18.70 -16.69 1.84
CA TYR A 368 20.05 -16.29 2.19
C TYR A 368 21.05 -16.54 1.06
N ASN A 369 21.03 -17.72 0.45
CA ASN A 369 21.96 -18.06 -0.63
C ASN A 369 21.80 -17.12 -1.80
N PHE A 370 20.56 -16.74 -2.14
CA PHE A 370 20.28 -15.76 -3.15
C PHE A 370 20.83 -14.35 -2.80
N ILE A 371 20.52 -13.83 -1.60
CA ILE A 371 21.02 -12.52 -1.15
C ILE A 371 22.55 -12.48 -1.21
N ASN A 372 23.21 -13.54 -0.76
CA ASN A 372 24.68 -13.64 -0.74
C ASN A 372 25.26 -13.63 -2.16
N LYS A 373 24.65 -14.39 -3.09
CA LYS A 373 25.06 -14.44 -4.51
C LYS A 373 24.95 -13.06 -5.17
N GLU A 374 23.83 -12.37 -5.02
CA GLU A 374 23.61 -11.05 -5.64
C GLU A 374 24.52 -9.97 -5.03
N THR A 375 24.76 -10.03 -3.72
CA THR A 375 25.69 -9.10 -3.05
C THR A 375 27.13 -9.30 -3.51
N THR A 376 27.55 -10.55 -3.77
CA THR A 376 28.89 -10.87 -4.24
C THR A 376 29.12 -10.42 -5.67
N LYS A 377 28.19 -10.70 -6.59
CA LYS A 377 28.25 -10.22 -8.00
C LYS A 377 28.45 -8.72 -8.10
N ARG A 378 27.75 -7.92 -7.26
CA ARG A 378 27.87 -6.46 -7.29
C ARG A 378 29.24 -5.96 -6.79
N LYS A 379 29.83 -6.63 -5.82
CA LYS A 379 31.19 -6.29 -5.37
C LYS A 379 32.21 -6.51 -6.47
N GLU A 380 32.08 -7.59 -7.23
CA GLU A 380 32.96 -7.89 -8.37
C GLU A 380 32.84 -6.85 -9.48
N LEU A 381 31.59 -6.39 -9.78
CA LEU A 381 31.33 -5.36 -10.78
C LEU A 381 31.80 -3.94 -10.38
N GLN A 382 31.96 -3.66 -9.09
CA GLN A 382 32.49 -2.39 -8.59
C GLN A 382 34.03 -2.35 -8.50
N CYS A 383 34.69 -3.50 -8.68
CA CYS A 383 36.14 -3.65 -8.65
C CYS A 383 36.77 -3.71 -10.06
N VAL A 384 35.97 -3.54 -11.13
CA VAL A 384 36.37 -3.40 -12.53
C VAL A 384 36.11 -1.97 -13.00
#